data_ba33a2d2704da34f415e2632ea12e246
#
_entry.id   ba33a2d2704da34f415e2632ea12e246
#
_cell.length_a   1.000
_cell.length_b   1.000
_cell.length_c   1.000
_cell.angle_alpha   90.00
_cell.angle_beta   90.00
_cell.angle_gamma   90.00
#
_symmetry.space_group_name_H-M   'P 1'
#
loop_
_entity.id
_entity.type
_entity.pdbx_description
1 polymer ?
#
loop_
_entity_poly.entity_id
_entity_poly.type
_entity_poly.pdbx_seq_one_letter_code
_entity_poly.pdbx_strand_id
1 'polypeptide(L)'
;EEGLAPGLDGATLSHHLGSLADRYDLTVRDILQLDSSNIQPEEWRLIARHDYEARNDFDGIVISHGTDTMAYTASVLTFMVLGIPIPVVLTGAQLPIEHPLTDGVDNLRTALAMAASGRPGVFLAFNRKVMLGCRAVKTHTTDFGAFDSVNWPLAAAVGGDGLRIHSEALPPASGAPCILRDTLSDKVFLIKLTPGLDPEIFDMLLKMHYRGVVIEAFGAGG
;
A
#
# COMPACT_ATOMS: atom_id res chain seq x y z
N GLU A 1 -25.66 6.11 6.50
CA GLU A 1 -24.73 6.10 5.35
C GLU A 1 -24.09 4.72 5.38
N GLU A 2 -24.52 3.85 4.45
CA GLU A 2 -23.93 2.53 4.30
C GLU A 2 -22.54 2.71 3.72
N GLY A 3 -21.52 2.32 4.46
CA GLY A 3 -20.14 2.26 3.97
C GLY A 3 -20.06 1.32 2.77
N LEU A 4 -19.24 1.68 1.78
CA LEU A 4 -19.00 0.87 0.58
C LEU A 4 -18.49 -0.52 1.00
N ALA A 5 -19.30 -1.55 0.81
CA ALA A 5 -18.89 -2.92 1.11
C ALA A 5 -17.77 -3.36 0.15
N PRO A 6 -16.68 -3.96 0.64
CA PRO A 6 -15.68 -4.58 -0.22
C PRO A 6 -16.29 -5.82 -0.86
N GLY A 7 -16.47 -5.81 -2.17
CA GLY A 7 -17.20 -6.87 -2.86
C GLY A 7 -16.64 -7.20 -4.24
N LEU A 8 -15.36 -7.58 -4.34
CA LEU A 8 -14.80 -8.14 -5.56
C LEU A 8 -14.47 -9.60 -5.33
N ASP A 9 -15.36 -10.49 -5.78
CA ASP A 9 -14.96 -11.89 -6.00
C ASP A 9 -14.14 -12.03 -7.28
N GLY A 10 -13.41 -13.15 -7.41
CA GLY A 10 -12.56 -13.41 -8.57
C GLY A 10 -13.30 -13.40 -9.91
N ALA A 11 -14.57 -13.74 -9.93
CA ALA A 11 -15.39 -13.75 -11.15
C ALA A 11 -15.72 -12.32 -11.60
N THR A 12 -16.10 -11.45 -10.68
CA THR A 12 -16.35 -10.04 -10.92
C THR A 12 -15.07 -9.35 -11.39
N LEU A 13 -13.93 -9.64 -10.74
CA LEU A 13 -12.64 -9.11 -11.13
C LEU A 13 -12.27 -9.50 -12.57
N SER A 14 -12.40 -10.79 -12.92
CA SER A 14 -12.12 -11.29 -14.27
C SER A 14 -13.01 -10.65 -15.32
N HIS A 15 -14.28 -10.41 -15.02
CA HIS A 15 -15.21 -9.73 -15.93
C HIS A 15 -14.77 -8.30 -16.24
N HIS A 16 -14.37 -7.55 -15.23
CA HIS A 16 -13.93 -6.15 -15.39
C HIS A 16 -12.53 -6.00 -16.00
N LEU A 17 -11.66 -7.00 -15.86
CA LEU A 17 -10.35 -7.02 -16.50
C LEU A 17 -10.43 -7.30 -18.02
N GLY A 18 -11.49 -7.97 -18.49
CA GLY A 18 -11.67 -8.31 -19.91
C GLY A 18 -10.45 -9.03 -20.48
N SER A 19 -9.94 -8.59 -21.65
CA SER A 19 -8.77 -9.20 -22.31
C SER A 19 -7.46 -9.14 -21.51
N LEU A 20 -7.41 -8.43 -20.38
CA LEU A 20 -6.25 -8.47 -19.49
C LEU A 20 -6.19 -9.74 -18.65
N ALA A 21 -7.35 -10.34 -18.32
CA ALA A 21 -7.41 -11.64 -17.66
C ALA A 21 -6.72 -12.74 -18.51
N ASP A 22 -6.75 -12.59 -19.84
CA ASP A 22 -6.09 -13.53 -20.77
C ASP A 22 -4.55 -13.39 -20.80
N ARG A 23 -4.01 -12.29 -20.23
CA ARG A 23 -2.58 -12.01 -20.23
C ARG A 23 -1.86 -12.48 -18.98
N TYR A 24 -2.60 -12.74 -17.91
CA TYR A 24 -2.07 -13.10 -16.60
C TYR A 24 -2.74 -14.37 -16.11
N ASP A 25 -1.97 -15.28 -15.56
CA ASP A 25 -2.50 -16.41 -14.80
C ASP A 25 -2.83 -15.93 -13.39
N LEU A 26 -4.11 -15.64 -13.14
CA LEU A 26 -4.58 -14.98 -11.93
C LEU A 26 -5.17 -15.99 -10.94
N THR A 27 -4.63 -16.04 -9.75
CA THR A 27 -5.24 -16.69 -8.59
C THR A 27 -5.77 -15.62 -7.64
N VAL A 28 -7.09 -15.61 -7.41
CA VAL A 28 -7.73 -14.66 -6.49
C VAL A 28 -8.03 -15.33 -5.17
N ARG A 29 -7.72 -14.63 -4.07
CA ARG A 29 -7.98 -15.07 -2.69
C ARG A 29 -8.58 -13.93 -1.89
N ASP A 30 -9.73 -14.17 -1.25
CA ASP A 30 -10.32 -13.27 -0.28
C ASP A 30 -9.63 -13.50 1.08
N ILE A 31 -8.80 -12.55 1.50
CA ILE A 31 -8.07 -12.64 2.76
C ILE A 31 -8.87 -11.95 3.88
N LEU A 32 -9.46 -10.79 3.56
CA LEU A 32 -10.17 -9.93 4.49
C LEU A 32 -11.37 -9.28 3.80
N GLN A 33 -12.47 -9.13 4.53
CA GLN A 33 -13.65 -8.38 4.11
C GLN A 33 -13.95 -7.32 5.17
N LEU A 34 -13.29 -6.16 5.07
CA LEU A 34 -13.49 -5.06 6.01
C LEU A 34 -13.30 -3.70 5.32
N ASP A 35 -13.95 -2.69 5.85
CA ASP A 35 -13.66 -1.31 5.51
C ASP A 35 -12.23 -0.98 5.98
N SER A 36 -11.43 -0.35 5.12
CA SER A 36 -10.04 -0.02 5.43
C SER A 36 -9.89 0.90 6.65
N SER A 37 -10.90 1.69 6.97
CA SER A 37 -10.91 2.52 8.19
C SER A 37 -10.91 1.69 9.48
N ASN A 38 -11.28 0.42 9.41
CA ASN A 38 -11.33 -0.50 10.54
C ASN A 38 -10.10 -1.42 10.66
N ILE A 39 -9.13 -1.30 9.74
CA ILE A 39 -7.93 -2.15 9.76
C ILE A 39 -7.11 -1.90 11.04
N GLN A 40 -6.65 -2.98 11.65
CA GLN A 40 -5.83 -2.98 12.85
C GLN A 40 -4.48 -3.69 12.59
N PRO A 41 -3.52 -3.64 13.49
CA PRO A 41 -2.22 -4.32 13.33
C PRO A 41 -2.30 -5.82 13.05
N GLU A 42 -3.36 -6.48 13.52
CA GLU A 42 -3.61 -7.91 13.31
C GLU A 42 -3.83 -8.24 11.84
N GLU A 43 -4.59 -7.42 11.12
CA GLU A 43 -4.85 -7.57 9.70
C GLU A 43 -3.56 -7.39 8.89
N TRP A 44 -2.72 -6.42 9.26
CA TRP A 44 -1.42 -6.25 8.60
C TRP A 44 -0.50 -7.47 8.76
N ARG A 45 -0.51 -8.11 9.94
CA ARG A 45 0.22 -9.36 10.18
C ARG A 45 -0.29 -10.48 9.29
N LEU A 46 -1.62 -10.59 9.16
CA LEU A 46 -2.25 -11.59 8.30
C LEU A 46 -1.83 -11.39 6.83
N ILE A 47 -1.96 -10.17 6.31
CA ILE A 47 -1.56 -9.83 4.93
C ILE A 47 -0.07 -10.14 4.73
N ALA A 48 0.81 -9.68 5.62
CA ALA A 48 2.25 -9.90 5.51
C ALA A 48 2.63 -11.40 5.48
N ARG A 49 1.94 -12.24 6.25
CA ARG A 49 2.15 -13.70 6.23
C ARG A 49 1.73 -14.30 4.90
N HIS A 50 0.57 -13.91 4.37
CA HIS A 50 0.12 -14.35 3.05
C HIS A 50 1.09 -13.94 1.94
N ASP A 51 1.58 -12.70 1.94
CA ASP A 51 2.57 -12.23 0.97
C ASP A 51 3.89 -13.03 1.09
N TYR A 52 4.35 -13.24 2.32
CA TYR A 52 5.56 -14.01 2.57
C TYR A 52 5.43 -15.47 2.13
N GLU A 53 4.32 -16.12 2.38
CA GLU A 53 4.05 -17.51 1.97
C GLU A 53 3.96 -17.62 0.45
N ALA A 54 3.27 -16.69 -0.22
CA ALA A 54 3.05 -16.70 -1.66
C ALA A 54 4.29 -16.30 -2.50
N ARG A 55 5.32 -15.72 -1.89
CA ARG A 55 6.47 -15.10 -2.58
C ARG A 55 7.29 -16.02 -3.50
N ASN A 56 7.18 -17.33 -3.33
CA ASN A 56 7.90 -18.31 -4.15
C ASN A 56 6.99 -18.99 -5.18
N ASP A 57 5.68 -18.79 -5.09
CA ASP A 57 4.69 -19.48 -5.91
C ASP A 57 4.14 -18.57 -7.03
N PHE A 58 4.36 -17.24 -6.91
CA PHE A 58 3.83 -16.25 -7.85
C PHE A 58 4.92 -15.26 -8.29
N ASP A 59 4.76 -14.70 -9.50
CA ASP A 59 5.66 -13.68 -10.05
C ASP A 59 5.40 -12.28 -9.47
N GLY A 60 4.23 -12.07 -8.87
CA GLY A 60 3.83 -10.82 -8.23
C GLY A 60 2.51 -10.95 -7.49
N ILE A 61 2.25 -10.02 -6.60
CA ILE A 61 1.03 -9.96 -5.78
C ILE A 61 0.36 -8.61 -5.99
N VAL A 62 -0.95 -8.62 -6.18
CA VAL A 62 -1.78 -7.40 -6.16
C VAL A 62 -2.75 -7.50 -4.99
N ILE A 63 -2.78 -6.44 -4.16
CA ILE A 63 -3.68 -6.34 -3.01
C ILE A 63 -4.72 -5.25 -3.31
N SER A 64 -5.98 -5.66 -3.46
CA SER A 64 -7.11 -4.72 -3.49
C SER A 64 -7.43 -4.24 -2.08
N HIS A 65 -7.46 -2.93 -1.87
CA HIS A 65 -7.54 -2.32 -0.56
C HIS A 65 -8.36 -1.03 -0.59
N GLY A 66 -9.10 -0.74 0.46
CA GLY A 66 -9.78 0.55 0.61
C GLY A 66 -8.78 1.71 0.72
N THR A 67 -9.14 2.88 0.19
CA THR A 67 -8.19 3.99 -0.01
C THR A 67 -7.75 4.69 1.29
N ASP A 68 -8.54 4.63 2.37
CA ASP A 68 -8.29 5.46 3.57
C ASP A 68 -7.01 5.08 4.32
N THR A 69 -6.70 3.80 4.40
CA THR A 69 -5.52 3.30 5.10
C THR A 69 -4.52 2.57 4.20
N MET A 70 -4.74 2.58 2.88
CA MET A 70 -3.87 1.89 1.92
C MET A 70 -2.40 2.30 2.04
N ALA A 71 -2.11 3.59 2.23
CA ALA A 71 -0.76 4.09 2.40
C ALA A 71 -0.09 3.56 3.69
N TYR A 72 -0.86 3.40 4.77
CA TYR A 72 -0.38 2.80 6.01
C TYR A 72 -0.06 1.32 5.81
N THR A 73 -0.96 0.57 5.19
CA THR A 73 -0.76 -0.85 4.88
C THR A 73 0.46 -1.04 3.97
N ALA A 74 0.60 -0.25 2.90
CA ALA A 74 1.76 -0.31 2.00
C ALA A 74 3.08 0.00 2.73
N SER A 75 3.08 0.99 3.62
CA SER A 75 4.24 1.34 4.43
C SER A 75 4.61 0.20 5.39
N VAL A 76 3.66 -0.33 6.14
CA VAL A 76 3.90 -1.42 7.09
C VAL A 76 4.40 -2.68 6.39
N LEU A 77 3.78 -3.08 5.28
CA LEU A 77 4.21 -4.24 4.50
C LEU A 77 5.65 -4.10 3.99
N THR A 78 6.07 -2.89 3.60
CA THR A 78 7.46 -2.63 3.18
C THR A 78 8.48 -3.09 4.24
N PHE A 79 8.14 -2.94 5.53
CA PHE A 79 9.00 -3.32 6.64
C PHE A 79 8.73 -4.74 7.18
N MET A 80 7.51 -5.27 7.00
CA MET A 80 7.14 -6.62 7.46
C MET A 80 7.67 -7.72 6.54
N VAL A 81 7.67 -7.51 5.21
CA VAL A 81 8.18 -8.47 4.22
C VAL A 81 9.49 -7.96 3.62
N LEU A 82 10.45 -7.65 4.48
CA LEU A 82 11.71 -7.04 4.09
C LEU A 82 12.49 -7.96 3.13
N GLY A 83 12.87 -7.40 1.97
CA GLY A 83 13.60 -8.14 0.94
C GLY A 83 12.73 -9.12 0.15
N ILE A 84 11.43 -8.90 0.07
CA ILE A 84 10.52 -9.72 -0.74
C ILE A 84 11.02 -9.76 -2.20
N PRO A 85 11.16 -10.95 -2.82
CA PRO A 85 11.81 -11.09 -4.13
C PRO A 85 10.90 -10.74 -5.32
N ILE A 86 9.62 -10.53 -5.08
CA ILE A 86 8.60 -10.21 -6.09
C ILE A 86 7.95 -8.86 -5.80
N PRO A 87 7.29 -8.22 -6.79
CA PRO A 87 6.49 -7.03 -6.54
C PRO A 87 5.24 -7.38 -5.73
N VAL A 88 4.96 -6.61 -4.68
CA VAL A 88 3.67 -6.56 -3.98
C VAL A 88 3.07 -5.20 -4.21
N VAL A 89 1.93 -5.12 -4.87
CA VAL A 89 1.35 -3.87 -5.34
C VAL A 89 -0.04 -3.67 -4.75
N LEU A 90 -0.17 -2.68 -3.87
CA LEU A 90 -1.47 -2.27 -3.35
C LEU A 90 -2.17 -1.36 -4.35
N THR A 91 -3.48 -1.52 -4.47
CA THR A 91 -4.34 -0.69 -5.29
C THR A 91 -5.76 -0.66 -4.75
N GLY A 92 -6.59 0.21 -5.30
CA GLY A 92 -8.00 0.34 -4.94
C GLY A 92 -8.71 1.32 -5.86
N ALA A 93 -9.86 1.81 -5.43
CA ALA A 93 -10.66 2.74 -6.21
C ALA A 93 -11.32 3.79 -5.32
N GLN A 94 -11.55 4.99 -5.87
CA GLN A 94 -12.38 6.01 -5.25
C GLN A 94 -13.87 5.76 -5.52
N LEU A 95 -14.19 5.18 -6.66
CA LEU A 95 -15.55 4.77 -7.01
C LEU A 95 -15.64 3.25 -7.12
N PRO A 96 -16.74 2.62 -6.67
CA PRO A 96 -16.96 1.18 -6.83
C PRO A 96 -16.72 0.73 -8.27
N ILE A 97 -16.24 -0.50 -8.45
CA ILE A 97 -15.86 -0.98 -9.78
C ILE A 97 -17.05 -1.06 -10.74
N GLU A 98 -18.27 -1.22 -10.22
CA GLU A 98 -19.52 -1.23 -10.97
C GLU A 98 -19.97 0.16 -11.40
N HIS A 99 -19.37 1.21 -10.84
CA HIS A 99 -19.74 2.58 -11.20
C HIS A 99 -19.26 2.91 -12.62
N PRO A 100 -20.10 3.52 -13.49
CA PRO A 100 -19.71 3.80 -14.89
C PRO A 100 -18.45 4.68 -15.05
N LEU A 101 -18.13 5.49 -14.05
CA LEU A 101 -16.97 6.38 -14.03
C LEU A 101 -15.87 5.88 -13.09
N THR A 102 -15.82 4.58 -12.78
CA THR A 102 -14.85 4.02 -11.87
C THR A 102 -13.41 4.21 -12.34
N ASP A 103 -12.52 4.54 -11.41
CA ASP A 103 -11.07 4.54 -11.56
C ASP A 103 -10.45 3.15 -11.28
N GLY A 104 -11.24 2.23 -10.71
CA GLY A 104 -10.77 0.93 -10.22
C GLY A 104 -10.13 0.07 -11.31
N VAL A 105 -10.70 0.04 -12.52
CA VAL A 105 -10.17 -0.78 -13.62
C VAL A 105 -8.79 -0.28 -14.08
N ASP A 106 -8.59 1.03 -14.22
CA ASP A 106 -7.30 1.60 -14.63
C ASP A 106 -6.24 1.44 -13.52
N ASN A 107 -6.64 1.58 -12.26
CA ASN A 107 -5.78 1.36 -11.10
C ASN A 107 -5.32 -0.11 -11.03
N LEU A 108 -6.26 -1.05 -11.21
CA LEU A 108 -5.97 -2.48 -11.21
C LEU A 108 -5.05 -2.88 -12.38
N ARG A 109 -5.28 -2.32 -13.58
CA ARG A 109 -4.39 -2.51 -14.75
C ARG A 109 -2.97 -2.04 -14.47
N THR A 110 -2.83 -0.90 -13.85
CA THR A 110 -1.52 -0.35 -13.46
C THR A 110 -0.83 -1.24 -12.44
N ALA A 111 -1.59 -1.72 -11.44
CA ALA A 111 -1.07 -2.63 -10.42
C ALA A 111 -0.62 -3.98 -10.99
N LEU A 112 -1.40 -4.59 -11.88
CA LEU A 112 -1.04 -5.84 -12.55
C LEU A 112 0.22 -5.68 -13.43
N ALA A 113 0.30 -4.58 -14.20
CA ALA A 113 1.48 -4.30 -15.01
C ALA A 113 2.74 -4.16 -14.14
N MET A 114 2.63 -3.52 -12.97
CA MET A 114 3.76 -3.41 -12.04
C MET A 114 4.07 -4.75 -11.36
N ALA A 115 3.06 -5.54 -10.97
CA ALA A 115 3.23 -6.87 -10.39
C ALA A 115 3.93 -7.84 -11.36
N ALA A 116 3.66 -7.73 -12.65
CA ALA A 116 4.32 -8.52 -13.69
C ALA A 116 5.71 -8.00 -14.12
N SER A 117 6.18 -6.89 -13.54
CA SER A 117 7.45 -6.25 -13.96
C SER A 117 8.70 -6.97 -13.46
N GLY A 118 8.58 -7.90 -12.52
CA GLY A 118 9.72 -8.57 -11.87
C GLY A 118 10.55 -7.66 -10.96
N ARG A 119 10.09 -6.44 -10.66
CA ARG A 119 10.81 -5.50 -9.78
C ARG A 119 10.42 -5.74 -8.32
N PRO A 120 11.32 -6.28 -7.49
CA PRO A 120 11.00 -6.65 -6.12
C PRO A 120 10.68 -5.43 -5.26
N GLY A 121 9.79 -5.62 -4.29
CA GLY A 121 9.42 -4.60 -3.30
C GLY A 121 7.93 -4.40 -3.15
N VAL A 122 7.56 -3.50 -2.23
CA VAL A 122 6.17 -3.13 -1.96
C VAL A 122 5.87 -1.77 -2.58
N PHE A 123 4.78 -1.71 -3.33
CA PHE A 123 4.36 -0.54 -4.10
C PHE A 123 2.90 -0.20 -3.85
N LEU A 124 2.53 1.04 -4.16
CA LEU A 124 1.16 1.48 -4.25
C LEU A 124 0.92 2.04 -5.66
N ALA A 125 -0.06 1.47 -6.38
CA ALA A 125 -0.44 1.89 -7.72
C ALA A 125 -1.80 2.59 -7.69
N PHE A 126 -1.84 3.86 -8.15
CA PHE A 126 -3.06 4.65 -8.19
C PHE A 126 -2.95 5.74 -9.24
N ASN A 127 -4.04 6.00 -9.98
CA ASN A 127 -4.10 7.04 -11.02
C ASN A 127 -2.92 7.00 -11.99
N ARG A 128 -2.58 5.81 -12.53
CA ARG A 128 -1.46 5.59 -13.47
C ARG A 128 -0.07 5.90 -12.92
N LYS A 129 0.06 6.12 -11.62
CA LYS A 129 1.32 6.31 -10.91
C LYS A 129 1.61 5.09 -10.05
N VAL A 130 2.88 4.76 -9.89
CA VAL A 130 3.35 3.74 -8.95
C VAL A 130 4.35 4.38 -8.02
N MET A 131 4.12 4.23 -6.73
CA MET A 131 4.92 4.79 -5.65
C MET A 131 5.54 3.66 -4.84
N LEU A 132 6.69 3.88 -4.21
CA LEU A 132 7.18 2.97 -3.17
C LEU A 132 6.21 2.95 -2.00
N GLY A 133 5.90 1.77 -1.46
CA GLY A 133 4.92 1.61 -0.39
C GLY A 133 5.18 2.47 0.83
N CYS A 134 6.45 2.62 1.25
CA CYS A 134 6.82 3.48 2.38
C CYS A 134 6.93 4.98 2.04
N ARG A 135 6.66 5.38 0.79
CA ARG A 135 6.67 6.79 0.34
C ARG A 135 5.30 7.29 -0.11
N ALA A 136 4.33 6.39 -0.25
CA ALA A 136 2.97 6.76 -0.64
C ALA A 136 2.22 7.43 0.51
N VAL A 137 1.48 8.48 0.18
CA VAL A 137 0.59 9.19 1.11
C VAL A 137 -0.71 9.56 0.40
N LYS A 138 -1.85 9.48 1.11
CA LYS A 138 -3.13 9.98 0.61
C LYS A 138 -3.18 11.50 0.80
N THR A 139 -3.15 12.24 -0.30
CA THR A 139 -3.12 13.71 -0.32
C THR A 139 -4.49 14.33 -0.55
N HIS A 140 -5.43 13.59 -1.13
CA HIS A 140 -6.79 14.03 -1.42
C HIS A 140 -7.81 12.97 -1.00
N THR A 141 -8.95 13.42 -0.46
CA THR A 141 -9.99 12.52 0.05
C THR A 141 -10.79 11.86 -1.07
N THR A 142 -11.18 12.63 -2.10
CA THR A 142 -12.12 12.18 -3.13
C THR A 142 -11.62 12.30 -4.56
N ASP A 143 -10.44 12.86 -4.79
CA ASP A 143 -9.84 13.00 -6.11
C ASP A 143 -9.31 11.66 -6.62
N PHE A 144 -9.36 11.41 -7.92
CA PHE A 144 -8.75 10.25 -8.54
C PHE A 144 -7.21 10.27 -8.42
N GLY A 145 -6.61 11.46 -8.34
CA GLY A 145 -5.20 11.65 -8.00
C GLY A 145 -4.92 11.59 -6.49
N ALA A 146 -5.63 10.73 -5.74
CA ALA A 146 -5.66 10.73 -4.28
C ALA A 146 -4.32 10.46 -3.59
N PHE A 147 -3.36 9.84 -4.27
CA PHE A 147 -2.06 9.46 -3.69
C PHE A 147 -0.90 10.13 -4.40
N ASP A 148 0.13 10.44 -3.62
CA ASP A 148 1.40 10.94 -4.15
C ASP A 148 2.61 10.38 -3.39
N SER A 149 3.80 10.53 -4.00
CA SER A 149 5.07 10.08 -3.42
C SER A 149 5.73 11.23 -2.64
N VAL A 150 5.98 11.02 -1.35
CA VAL A 150 6.56 12.05 -0.48
C VAL A 150 8.08 11.98 -0.47
N ASN A 151 8.72 13.10 -0.83
CA ASN A 151 10.18 13.26 -0.82
C ASN A 151 10.95 12.16 -1.57
N TRP A 152 10.32 11.54 -2.58
CA TRP A 152 10.90 10.51 -3.41
C TRP A 152 10.22 10.48 -4.78
N PRO A 153 10.93 10.22 -5.88
CA PRO A 153 10.31 10.10 -7.20
C PRO A 153 9.35 8.90 -7.29
N LEU A 154 8.49 8.92 -8.30
CA LEU A 154 7.63 7.77 -8.62
C LEU A 154 8.50 6.56 -9.00
N ALA A 155 8.10 5.37 -8.57
CA ALA A 155 8.73 4.11 -8.97
C ALA A 155 8.44 3.76 -10.43
N ALA A 156 7.23 4.08 -10.89
CA ALA A 156 6.82 3.94 -12.30
C ALA A 156 5.62 4.84 -12.60
N ALA A 157 5.34 5.03 -13.89
CA ALA A 157 4.15 5.71 -14.38
C ALA A 157 3.68 5.09 -15.70
N VAL A 158 2.37 5.14 -15.97
CA VAL A 158 1.78 4.71 -17.24
C VAL A 158 1.67 5.89 -18.18
N GLY A 159 2.31 5.77 -19.34
CA GLY A 159 2.27 6.73 -20.43
C GLY A 159 1.73 6.12 -21.72
N GLY A 160 1.89 6.84 -22.84
CA GLY A 160 1.46 6.36 -24.15
C GLY A 160 2.25 5.14 -24.69
N ASP A 161 3.39 4.85 -24.09
CA ASP A 161 4.27 3.72 -24.36
C ASP A 161 4.12 2.57 -23.34
N GLY A 162 3.14 2.63 -22.44
CA GLY A 162 2.87 1.65 -21.41
C GLY A 162 3.46 2.01 -20.05
N LEU A 163 3.79 1.00 -19.24
CA LEU A 163 4.40 1.18 -17.92
C LEU A 163 5.90 1.52 -18.08
N ARG A 164 6.27 2.72 -17.67
CA ARG A 164 7.67 3.18 -17.62
C ARG A 164 8.17 3.09 -16.17
N ILE A 165 9.16 2.24 -15.94
CA ILE A 165 9.80 2.05 -14.63
C ILE A 165 10.97 3.02 -14.49
N HIS A 166 11.03 3.73 -13.39
CA HIS A 166 12.10 4.65 -13.04
C HIS A 166 13.12 3.92 -12.15
N SER A 167 14.07 3.25 -12.79
CA SER A 167 15.02 2.37 -12.08
C SER A 167 15.85 3.09 -11.02
N GLU A 168 16.12 4.38 -11.21
CA GLU A 168 16.80 5.26 -10.26
C GLU A 168 16.00 5.54 -8.97
N ALA A 169 14.67 5.36 -9.03
CA ALA A 169 13.79 5.51 -7.89
C ALA A 169 13.63 4.23 -7.06
N LEU A 170 14.05 3.09 -7.63
CA LEU A 170 13.93 1.80 -6.96
C LEU A 170 15.10 1.57 -5.98
N PRO A 171 14.86 0.99 -4.81
CA PRO A 171 15.95 0.57 -3.93
C PRO A 171 16.81 -0.48 -4.64
N PRO A 172 18.14 -0.49 -4.39
CA PRO A 172 19.00 -1.51 -4.94
C PRO A 172 18.55 -2.90 -4.46
N ALA A 173 18.62 -3.90 -5.36
CA ALA A 173 18.35 -5.28 -4.98
C ALA A 173 19.33 -5.71 -3.90
N SER A 174 18.83 -6.09 -2.73
CA SER A 174 19.69 -6.40 -1.58
C SER A 174 20.43 -7.73 -1.69
N GLY A 175 19.94 -8.65 -2.52
CA GLY A 175 20.42 -10.03 -2.56
C GLY A 175 20.25 -10.81 -1.23
N ALA A 176 19.73 -10.15 -0.21
CA ALA A 176 19.46 -10.76 1.09
C ALA A 176 18.18 -11.60 1.04
N PRO A 177 18.06 -12.67 1.82
CA PRO A 177 16.85 -13.46 1.90
C PRO A 177 15.69 -12.61 2.44
N CYS A 178 14.48 -12.89 1.95
CA CYS A 178 13.27 -12.28 2.47
C CYS A 178 13.05 -12.65 3.93
N ILE A 179 12.76 -11.68 4.76
CA ILE A 179 12.52 -11.85 6.20
C ILE A 179 11.10 -11.38 6.51
N LEU A 180 10.30 -12.26 7.12
CA LEU A 180 9.02 -11.88 7.70
C LEU A 180 9.24 -11.27 9.10
N ARG A 181 8.79 -10.03 9.28
CA ARG A 181 8.78 -9.30 10.56
C ARG A 181 7.35 -8.93 10.92
N ASP A 182 6.59 -9.88 11.41
CA ASP A 182 5.16 -9.73 11.71
C ASP A 182 4.86 -9.31 13.15
N THR A 183 5.88 -8.79 13.86
CA THR A 183 5.72 -8.26 15.21
C THR A 183 5.66 -6.74 15.18
N LEU A 184 4.63 -6.18 15.82
CA LEU A 184 4.43 -4.74 15.97
C LEU A 184 4.34 -4.38 17.45
N SER A 185 4.81 -3.18 17.80
CA SER A 185 4.55 -2.58 19.11
C SER A 185 3.33 -1.66 18.99
N ASP A 186 2.35 -1.88 19.82
CA ASP A 186 1.16 -1.03 20.00
C ASP A 186 1.41 0.21 20.87
N LYS A 187 2.62 0.31 21.46
CA LYS A 187 3.04 1.35 22.39
C LYS A 187 3.99 2.36 21.74
N VAL A 188 3.72 2.74 20.49
CA VAL A 188 4.40 3.82 19.76
C VAL A 188 3.39 4.93 19.46
N PHE A 189 3.73 6.16 19.79
CA PHE A 189 2.86 7.32 19.59
C PHE A 189 3.48 8.29 18.57
N LEU A 190 2.68 8.78 17.64
CA LEU A 190 3.09 9.83 16.70
C LEU A 190 2.64 11.19 17.25
N ILE A 191 3.59 12.12 17.37
CA ILE A 191 3.33 13.52 17.75
C ILE A 191 3.74 14.42 16.61
N LYS A 192 2.81 15.21 16.12
CA LYS A 192 3.11 16.36 15.26
C LYS A 192 3.38 17.58 16.13
N LEU A 193 4.57 18.15 16.03
CA LEU A 193 4.89 19.41 16.73
C LEU A 193 4.08 20.56 16.13
N THR A 194 3.43 21.29 17.00
CA THR A 194 2.71 22.53 16.67
C THR A 194 3.12 23.65 17.65
N PRO A 195 3.09 24.91 17.22
CA PRO A 195 3.27 26.01 18.18
C PRO A 195 2.25 25.92 19.32
N GLY A 196 2.73 25.98 20.56
CA GLY A 196 1.89 25.86 21.75
C GLY A 196 1.61 24.42 22.22
N LEU A 197 2.26 23.40 21.64
CA LEU A 197 2.19 22.04 22.18
C LEU A 197 2.74 22.04 23.62
N ASP A 198 1.91 21.55 24.55
CA ASP A 198 2.32 21.45 25.96
C ASP A 198 3.28 20.26 26.15
N PRO A 199 4.49 20.48 26.71
CA PRO A 199 5.44 19.39 26.97
C PRO A 199 4.95 18.33 27.94
N GLU A 200 3.94 18.61 28.76
CA GLU A 200 3.34 17.62 29.69
C GLU A 200 2.79 16.38 28.97
N ILE A 201 2.52 16.47 27.64
CA ILE A 201 2.11 15.31 26.84
C ILE A 201 3.12 14.15 26.94
N PHE A 202 4.41 14.45 27.01
CA PHE A 202 5.45 13.42 27.12
C PHE A 202 5.39 12.68 28.46
N ASP A 203 5.12 13.41 29.55
CA ASP A 203 4.93 12.80 30.87
C ASP A 203 3.67 11.93 30.93
N MET A 204 2.62 12.35 30.22
CA MET A 204 1.38 11.53 30.10
C MET A 204 1.68 10.24 29.32
N LEU A 205 2.42 10.28 28.23
CA LEU A 205 2.77 9.09 27.45
C LEU A 205 3.63 8.12 28.27
N LEU A 206 4.55 8.60 29.08
CA LEU A 206 5.31 7.78 30.00
C LEU A 206 4.41 7.10 31.04
N LYS A 207 3.46 7.83 31.64
CA LYS A 207 2.46 7.26 32.58
C LYS A 207 1.55 6.21 31.93
N MET A 208 1.26 6.36 30.63
CA MET A 208 0.51 5.39 29.82
C MET A 208 1.36 4.22 29.31
N HIS A 209 2.62 4.14 29.71
CA HIS A 209 3.57 3.10 29.33
C HIS A 209 3.87 3.01 27.83
N TYR A 210 3.84 4.14 27.11
CA TYR A 210 4.34 4.17 25.74
C TYR A 210 5.85 3.92 25.73
N ARG A 211 6.33 3.15 24.72
CA ARG A 211 7.71 2.69 24.60
C ARG A 211 8.49 3.46 23.55
N GLY A 212 7.82 4.14 22.66
CA GLY A 212 8.40 4.93 21.59
C GLY A 212 7.54 6.12 21.22
N VAL A 213 8.19 7.19 20.79
CA VAL A 213 7.55 8.38 20.24
C VAL A 213 8.20 8.68 18.90
N VAL A 214 7.38 8.86 17.87
CA VAL A 214 7.80 9.42 16.59
C VAL A 214 7.41 10.87 16.57
N ILE A 215 8.37 11.76 16.34
CA ILE A 215 8.12 13.21 16.32
C ILE A 215 8.16 13.70 14.87
N GLU A 216 7.03 14.22 14.41
CA GLU A 216 6.94 14.99 13.17
C GLU A 216 7.30 16.44 13.47
N ALA A 217 8.57 16.80 13.25
CA ALA A 217 9.15 18.08 13.63
C ALA A 217 9.05 19.15 12.53
N PHE A 218 9.54 20.35 12.81
CA PHE A 218 9.62 21.44 11.85
C PHE A 218 10.90 21.32 10.99
N GLY A 219 10.80 21.64 9.70
CA GLY A 219 11.94 21.83 8.80
C GLY A 219 13.09 20.83 9.02
N ALA A 220 14.24 21.32 9.45
CA ALA A 220 15.44 20.51 9.74
C ALA A 220 15.45 19.89 11.16
N GLY A 221 14.34 19.83 11.84
CA GLY A 221 14.21 19.23 13.17
C GLY A 221 14.44 20.21 14.31
N GLY A 222 13.94 21.44 14.18
CA GLY A 222 14.01 22.49 15.19
C GLY A 222 13.26 22.17 16.48
#